data_34e387c0348c11f81c47060583a5732d
#
_entry.id   34e387c0348c11f81c47060583a5732d
#
_cell.length_a   1.000
_cell.length_b   1.000
_cell.length_c   1.000
_cell.angle_alpha   90.00
_cell.angle_beta   90.00
_cell.angle_gamma   90.00
#
_symmetry.space_group_name_H-M   'P 1'
#
loop_
_entity.id
_entity.type
_entity.pdbx_description
1 polymer ?
#
loop_
_entity_poly.entity_id
_entity_poly.type
_entity_poly.pdbx_seq_one_letter_code
_entity_poly.pdbx_strand_id
1 'polypeptide(L)'
;LRELHDNVLEFPAWETLPHERLSPRSDTVAKRIQTLYALQQKQSINPIVVTPVRGAIHRIIAQLGKSPLLQLEIGKEQSLDELVRHLSSLAYSRTDLVERRGEFAVRGGIVDLFLPLSHHPIRIDFFGD
;
A
#
# COMPACT_ATOMS: atom_id res chain seq x y z
N LEU A 1 11.10 15.47 14.01
CA LEU A 1 10.44 14.45 14.88
C LEU A 1 10.98 13.04 14.67
N ARG A 2 11.21 12.60 13.42
CA ARG A 2 11.79 11.27 13.13
C ARG A 2 13.22 11.11 13.66
N GLU A 3 13.98 12.18 13.77
CA GLU A 3 15.33 12.17 14.36
C GLU A 3 15.31 12.00 15.89
N LEU A 4 14.17 12.27 16.52
CA LEU A 4 14.00 12.23 17.97
C LEU A 4 13.17 11.02 18.46
N HIS A 5 12.39 10.43 17.58
CA HIS A 5 11.48 9.31 17.88
C HIS A 5 11.41 8.33 16.73
N ASP A 6 11.77 7.09 16.96
CA ASP A 6 11.74 6.02 15.96
C ASP A 6 10.32 5.57 15.56
N ASN A 7 9.31 6.00 16.32
CA ASN A 7 7.92 5.54 16.15
C ASN A 7 6.97 6.66 15.67
N VAL A 8 7.40 7.43 14.66
CA VAL A 8 6.59 8.49 14.05
C VAL A 8 5.94 7.98 12.76
N LEU A 9 4.60 8.00 12.74
CA LEU A 9 3.78 7.63 11.59
C LEU A 9 3.23 8.88 10.90
N GLU A 10 3.27 8.92 9.60
CA GLU A 10 2.72 10.01 8.79
C GLU A 10 1.36 9.61 8.23
N PHE A 11 0.33 10.42 8.49
CA PHE A 11 -1.00 10.24 7.94
C PHE A 11 -1.37 11.43 7.06
N PRO A 12 -1.02 11.42 5.76
CA PRO A 12 -1.23 12.55 4.87
C PRO A 12 -2.72 12.79 4.57
N ALA A 13 -3.09 14.03 4.26
CA ALA A 13 -4.38 14.33 3.67
C ALA A 13 -4.45 13.82 2.21
N TRP A 14 -5.67 13.63 1.70
CA TRP A 14 -5.87 13.46 0.27
C TRP A 14 -5.50 14.75 -0.46
N GLU A 15 -4.74 14.63 -1.53
CA GLU A 15 -4.40 15.75 -2.42
C GLU A 15 -5.52 16.09 -3.39
N THR A 16 -6.47 15.19 -3.58
CA THR A 16 -7.66 15.39 -4.43
C THR A 16 -8.85 15.86 -3.60
N LEU A 17 -9.72 16.67 -4.21
CA LEU A 17 -10.99 17.06 -3.59
C LEU A 17 -12.07 15.98 -3.86
N PRO A 18 -13.07 15.85 -2.97
CA PRO A 18 -14.09 14.80 -3.10
C PRO A 18 -14.90 14.83 -4.42
N HIS A 19 -14.93 15.97 -5.11
CA HIS A 19 -15.63 16.15 -6.38
C HIS A 19 -14.73 16.08 -7.61
N GLU A 20 -13.41 15.95 -7.41
CA GLU A 20 -12.46 15.74 -8.51
C GLU A 20 -12.49 14.31 -8.98
N ARG A 21 -12.44 14.11 -10.30
CA ARG A 21 -12.37 12.78 -10.92
C ARG A 21 -10.94 12.20 -10.93
N LEU A 22 -10.06 12.79 -10.15
CA LEU A 22 -8.68 12.34 -10.02
C LEU A 22 -8.55 11.31 -8.91
N SER A 23 -7.84 10.23 -9.19
CA SER A 23 -7.47 9.27 -8.16
C SER A 23 -6.36 9.84 -7.27
N PRO A 24 -6.40 9.60 -5.96
CA PRO A 24 -5.29 9.94 -5.08
C PRO A 24 -4.00 9.25 -5.52
N ARG A 25 -2.87 9.86 -5.22
CA ARG A 25 -1.55 9.26 -5.49
C ARG A 25 -1.37 7.97 -4.70
N SER A 26 -0.77 6.98 -5.33
CA SER A 26 -0.56 5.66 -4.73
C SER A 26 0.28 5.71 -3.45
N ASP A 27 1.24 6.62 -3.36
CA ASP A 27 2.05 6.82 -2.15
C ASP A 27 1.24 7.40 -0.98
N THR A 28 0.31 8.34 -1.25
CA THR A 28 -0.62 8.87 -0.25
C THR A 28 -1.55 7.77 0.27
N VAL A 29 -2.12 6.97 -0.61
CA VAL A 29 -2.97 5.82 -0.25
C VAL A 29 -2.19 4.85 0.64
N ALA A 30 -0.98 4.48 0.22
CA ALA A 30 -0.15 3.51 0.94
C ALA A 30 0.25 4.00 2.33
N LYS A 31 0.68 5.25 2.48
CA LYS A 31 1.02 5.84 3.78
C LYS A 31 -0.18 5.82 4.74
N ARG A 32 -1.37 6.15 4.25
CA ARG A 32 -2.60 6.11 5.05
C ARG A 32 -2.93 4.68 5.50
N ILE A 33 -2.89 3.71 4.60
CA ILE A 33 -3.13 2.29 4.92
C ILE A 33 -2.09 1.79 5.92
N GLN A 34 -0.81 2.06 5.70
CA GLN A 34 0.27 1.66 6.59
C GLN A 34 0.08 2.21 8.01
N THR A 35 -0.26 3.49 8.13
CA THR A 35 -0.50 4.12 9.43
C THR A 35 -1.70 3.50 10.14
N LEU A 36 -2.82 3.30 9.43
CA LEU A 36 -4.02 2.67 10.01
C LEU A 36 -3.76 1.22 10.43
N TYR A 37 -3.00 0.48 9.64
CA TYR A 37 -2.60 -0.88 9.98
C TYR A 37 -1.72 -0.90 11.24
N ALA A 38 -0.70 -0.04 11.31
CA ALA A 38 0.19 0.05 12.47
C ALA A 38 -0.56 0.41 13.76
N LEU A 39 -1.57 1.29 13.67
CA LEU A 39 -2.41 1.66 14.81
C LEU A 39 -3.32 0.51 15.31
N GLN A 40 -3.62 -0.46 14.44
CA GLN A 40 -4.43 -1.63 14.82
C GLN A 40 -3.59 -2.75 15.44
N GLN A 41 -2.31 -2.77 15.15
CA GLN A 41 -1.40 -3.72 15.80
C GLN A 41 -1.24 -3.30 17.25
N LYS A 42 -1.50 -4.21 18.17
CA LYS A 42 -1.25 -4.00 19.62
C LYS A 42 0.27 -4.05 19.89
N GLN A 43 1.00 -3.08 19.35
CA GLN A 43 2.42 -2.93 19.67
C GLN A 43 2.56 -2.20 21.00
N SER A 44 3.54 -2.63 21.79
CA SER A 44 3.82 -2.10 23.13
C SER A 44 4.28 -0.64 23.16
N ILE A 45 4.44 -0.01 22.01
CA ILE A 45 4.94 1.35 21.86
C ILE A 45 3.84 2.21 21.22
N ASN A 46 3.39 3.24 21.94
CA ASN A 46 2.41 4.19 21.43
C ASN A 46 3.03 5.02 20.30
N PRO A 47 2.55 4.92 19.05
CA PRO A 47 3.08 5.69 17.96
C PRO A 47 2.66 7.16 18.04
N ILE A 48 3.52 8.05 17.55
CA ILE A 48 3.19 9.44 17.31
C ILE A 48 2.69 9.56 15.88
N VAL A 49 1.42 9.95 15.70
CA VAL A 49 0.86 10.18 14.37
C VAL A 49 0.91 11.66 14.03
N VAL A 50 1.57 11.98 12.93
CA VAL A 50 1.64 13.33 12.37
C VAL A 50 0.69 13.42 11.19
N THR A 51 -0.27 14.34 11.26
CA THR A 51 -1.27 14.54 10.20
C THR A 51 -1.63 16.02 10.08
N PRO A 52 -1.87 16.53 8.86
CA PRO A 52 -2.46 17.85 8.69
C PRO A 52 -3.94 17.84 9.14
N VAL A 53 -4.48 18.99 9.51
CA VAL A 53 -5.88 19.13 9.96
C VAL A 53 -6.86 18.49 8.97
N ARG A 54 -6.68 18.71 7.67
CA ARG A 54 -7.50 18.08 6.62
C ARG A 54 -7.45 16.57 6.66
N GLY A 55 -6.30 15.97 6.97
CA GLY A 55 -6.15 14.52 7.11
C GLY A 55 -6.92 13.96 8.29
N ALA A 56 -6.92 14.70 9.43
CA ALA A 56 -7.59 14.29 10.66
C ALA A 56 -9.12 14.32 10.55
N ILE A 57 -9.69 15.28 9.81
CA ILE A 57 -11.15 15.45 9.68
C ILE A 57 -11.76 14.61 8.54
N HIS A 58 -10.95 14.05 7.63
CA HIS A 58 -11.48 13.21 6.57
C HIS A 58 -12.07 11.90 7.13
N ARG A 59 -13.26 11.58 6.66
CA ARG A 59 -13.89 10.29 7.00
C ARG A 59 -13.05 9.14 6.44
N ILE A 60 -12.89 8.13 7.26
CA ILE A 60 -12.19 6.89 6.92
C ILE A 60 -13.23 5.77 6.93
N ILE A 61 -13.16 4.90 5.91
CA ILE A 61 -13.98 3.68 5.90
C ILE A 61 -13.49 2.80 7.05
N ALA A 62 -14.39 2.36 7.91
CA ALA A 62 -14.06 1.59 9.12
C ALA A 62 -13.30 0.29 8.83
N GLN A 63 -13.43 -0.28 7.62
CA GLN A 63 -12.73 -1.47 7.18
C GLN A 63 -11.32 -1.18 6.62
N LEU A 64 -11.00 0.10 6.34
CA LEU A 64 -9.68 0.47 5.84
C LEU A 64 -8.65 0.18 6.94
N GLY A 65 -7.68 -0.68 6.64
CA GLY A 65 -6.70 -1.18 7.63
C GLY A 65 -7.12 -2.49 8.32
N LYS A 66 -8.37 -2.94 8.20
CA LYS A 66 -8.79 -4.28 8.66
C LYS A 66 -8.59 -5.36 7.58
N SER A 67 -8.45 -4.96 6.33
CA SER A 67 -8.09 -5.89 5.28
C SER A 67 -6.72 -6.48 5.57
N PRO A 68 -6.56 -7.81 5.53
CA PRO A 68 -5.26 -8.41 5.71
C PRO A 68 -4.30 -7.83 4.65
N LEU A 69 -3.15 -7.37 5.09
CA LEU A 69 -2.07 -7.05 4.16
C LEU A 69 -1.74 -8.33 3.40
N LEU A 70 -1.57 -8.21 2.10
CA LEU A 70 -1.07 -9.32 1.31
C LEU A 70 0.33 -9.66 1.80
N GLN A 71 0.49 -10.86 2.34
CA GLN A 71 1.77 -11.41 2.74
C GLN A 71 2.15 -12.51 1.77
N LEU A 72 3.28 -12.35 1.12
CA LEU A 72 3.87 -13.35 0.26
C LEU A 72 5.09 -13.92 0.96
N GLU A 73 5.18 -15.24 1.00
CA GLU A 73 6.31 -15.94 1.60
C GLU A 73 6.94 -16.87 0.57
N ILE A 74 8.27 -16.87 0.51
CA ILE A 74 9.01 -17.76 -0.37
C ILE A 74 8.71 -19.22 0.00
N GLY A 75 8.38 -20.04 -1.01
CA GLY A 75 8.07 -21.45 -0.84
C GLY A 75 6.64 -21.75 -0.38
N LYS A 76 5.78 -20.75 -0.25
CA LYS A 76 4.34 -20.96 -0.04
C LYS A 76 3.57 -20.90 -1.33
N GLU A 77 2.59 -21.78 -1.47
CA GLU A 77 1.67 -21.74 -2.61
C GLU A 77 0.82 -20.46 -2.57
N GLN A 78 0.81 -19.76 -3.69
CA GLN A 78 0.00 -18.56 -3.89
C GLN A 78 -0.48 -18.54 -5.33
N SER A 79 -1.77 -18.30 -5.54
CA SER A 79 -2.32 -18.17 -6.87
C SER A 79 -1.93 -16.83 -7.49
N LEU A 80 -1.34 -16.89 -8.70
CA LEU A 80 -1.02 -15.71 -9.50
C LEU A 80 -2.28 -14.87 -9.79
N ASP A 81 -3.40 -15.52 -10.12
CA ASP A 81 -4.65 -14.84 -10.43
C ASP A 81 -5.26 -14.14 -9.20
N GLU A 82 -5.08 -14.73 -8.01
CA GLU A 82 -5.50 -14.08 -6.77
C GLU A 82 -4.65 -12.86 -6.47
N LEU A 83 -3.34 -12.94 -6.66
CA LEU A 83 -2.44 -11.80 -6.53
C LEU A 83 -2.85 -10.67 -7.48
N VAL A 84 -3.06 -10.97 -8.76
CA VAL A 84 -3.45 -9.98 -9.78
C VAL A 84 -4.77 -9.31 -9.42
N ARG A 85 -5.78 -10.08 -8.99
CA ARG A 85 -7.07 -9.53 -8.54
C ARG A 85 -6.89 -8.64 -7.31
N HIS A 86 -6.06 -9.05 -6.37
CA HIS A 86 -5.80 -8.30 -5.16
C HIS A 86 -5.09 -6.97 -5.45
N LEU A 87 -4.05 -6.97 -6.27
CA LEU A 87 -3.34 -5.76 -6.70
C LEU A 87 -4.30 -4.78 -7.40
N SER A 88 -5.15 -5.28 -8.29
CA SER A 88 -6.16 -4.46 -8.97
C SER A 88 -7.17 -3.85 -7.98
N SER A 89 -7.56 -4.60 -6.95
CA SER A 89 -8.46 -4.10 -5.89
C SER A 89 -7.81 -3.03 -5.01
N LEU A 90 -6.49 -3.03 -4.90
CA LEU A 90 -5.68 -2.02 -4.21
C LEU A 90 -5.33 -0.81 -5.09
N ALA A 91 -5.99 -0.68 -6.24
CA ALA A 91 -5.79 0.39 -7.21
C ALA A 91 -4.39 0.43 -7.85
N TYR A 92 -3.69 -0.71 -7.91
CA TYR A 92 -2.51 -0.83 -8.74
C TYR A 92 -2.90 -0.84 -10.23
N SER A 93 -2.11 -0.15 -11.04
CA SER A 93 -2.28 -0.10 -12.48
C SER A 93 -1.49 -1.22 -13.16
N ARG A 94 -2.17 -2.03 -13.98
CA ARG A 94 -1.50 -3.04 -14.80
C ARG A 94 -0.86 -2.38 -16.01
N THR A 95 0.42 -2.66 -16.25
CA THR A 95 1.22 -2.14 -17.36
C THR A 95 2.01 -3.25 -18.03
N ASP A 96 2.56 -2.99 -19.20
CA ASP A 96 3.47 -3.93 -19.88
C ASP A 96 4.89 -3.85 -19.29
N LEU A 97 5.29 -2.67 -18.81
CA LEU A 97 6.58 -2.42 -18.16
C LEU A 97 6.36 -1.55 -16.92
N VAL A 98 6.90 -1.99 -15.80
CA VAL A 98 6.79 -1.27 -14.52
C VAL A 98 7.83 -0.17 -14.45
N GLU A 99 7.36 1.09 -14.43
CA GLU A 99 8.22 2.28 -14.37
C GLU A 99 7.91 3.14 -13.13
N ARG A 100 6.67 3.08 -12.63
CA ARG A 100 6.18 3.97 -11.57
C ARG A 100 5.65 3.19 -10.39
N ARG A 101 5.71 3.81 -9.23
CA ARG A 101 5.09 3.28 -8.01
C ARG A 101 3.59 3.09 -8.19
N GLY A 102 3.07 1.95 -7.72
CA GLY A 102 1.68 1.56 -7.89
C GLY A 102 1.38 0.88 -9.23
N GLU A 103 2.40 0.50 -9.99
CA GLU A 103 2.27 -0.30 -11.21
C GLU A 103 2.67 -1.74 -10.97
N PHE A 104 2.08 -2.64 -11.75
CA PHE A 104 2.51 -4.03 -11.85
C PHE A 104 2.40 -4.56 -13.29
N ALA A 105 3.27 -5.48 -13.63
CA ALA A 105 3.26 -6.19 -14.90
C ALA A 105 3.27 -7.70 -14.68
N VAL A 106 2.60 -8.44 -15.55
CA VAL A 106 2.53 -9.91 -15.50
C VAL A 106 3.03 -10.47 -16.82
N ARG A 107 4.03 -11.34 -16.76
CA ARG A 107 4.62 -12.02 -17.91
C ARG A 107 4.84 -13.50 -17.60
N GLY A 108 3.95 -14.35 -18.13
CA GLY A 108 3.96 -15.76 -17.75
C GLY A 108 3.76 -15.93 -16.25
N GLY A 109 4.65 -16.64 -15.58
CA GLY A 109 4.65 -16.83 -14.13
C GLY A 109 5.38 -15.75 -13.34
N ILE A 110 5.71 -14.60 -13.95
CA ILE A 110 6.47 -13.52 -13.31
C ILE A 110 5.58 -12.30 -13.10
N VAL A 111 5.63 -11.73 -11.91
CA VAL A 111 5.00 -10.45 -11.58
C VAL A 111 6.06 -9.44 -11.18
N ASP A 112 6.20 -8.40 -11.98
CA ASP A 112 6.96 -7.21 -11.60
C ASP A 112 6.03 -6.22 -10.90
N LEU A 113 6.44 -5.69 -9.76
CA LEU A 113 5.60 -4.87 -8.90
C LEU A 113 6.41 -3.71 -8.31
N PHE A 114 5.91 -2.48 -8.43
CA PHE A 114 6.51 -1.34 -7.76
C PHE A 114 5.64 -0.87 -6.60
N LEU A 115 6.04 -1.27 -5.40
CA LEU A 115 5.34 -0.87 -4.18
C LEU A 115 5.39 0.65 -3.99
N PRO A 116 4.29 1.28 -3.52
CA PRO A 116 4.21 2.74 -3.38
C PRO A 116 5.28 3.35 -2.46
N LEU A 117 5.73 2.61 -1.46
CA LEU A 117 6.73 3.07 -0.48
C LEU A 117 8.11 2.46 -0.69
N SER A 118 8.30 1.65 -1.73
CA SER A 118 9.59 1.07 -2.07
C SER A 118 10.46 2.04 -2.87
N HIS A 119 11.78 1.87 -2.78
CA HIS A 119 12.74 2.59 -3.62
C HIS A 119 12.93 1.92 -4.99
N HIS A 120 12.71 0.62 -5.06
CA HIS A 120 12.91 -0.19 -6.26
C HIS A 120 11.70 -1.11 -6.48
N PRO A 121 11.39 -1.45 -7.75
CA PRO A 121 10.44 -2.49 -8.07
C PRO A 121 10.96 -3.85 -7.57
N ILE A 122 10.05 -4.76 -7.29
CA ILE A 122 10.33 -6.14 -6.90
C ILE A 122 9.81 -7.08 -7.99
N ARG A 123 10.46 -8.23 -8.12
CA ARG A 123 10.03 -9.32 -8.98
C ARG A 123 9.62 -10.50 -8.13
N ILE A 124 8.48 -11.07 -8.46
CA ILE A 124 7.93 -12.27 -7.84
C ILE A 124 7.86 -13.34 -8.93
N ASP A 125 8.58 -14.42 -8.73
CA ASP A 125 8.57 -15.57 -9.64
C ASP A 125 7.68 -16.66 -9.04
N PHE A 126 6.65 -17.03 -9.79
CA PHE A 126 5.78 -18.15 -9.45
C PHE A 126 6.34 -19.40 -10.13
N PHE A 127 6.94 -20.27 -9.32
CA PHE A 127 7.38 -21.58 -9.74
C PHE A 127 6.34 -22.60 -9.28
N GLY A 128 5.76 -23.32 -10.20
CA GLY A 128 4.81 -24.38 -9.89
C GLY A 128 3.91 -24.69 -11.06
N ASP A 129 3.49 -25.91 -11.13
CA ASP A 129 2.63 -26.50 -12.15
C ASP A 129 1.23 -25.89 -12.14
#